data_dbaae367a1116dced1d7e47889f137c7
#
_entry.id   dbaae367a1116dced1d7e47889f137c7
#
_cell.length_a   1.000
_cell.length_b   1.000
_cell.length_c   1.000
_cell.angle_alpha   90.00
_cell.angle_beta   90.00
_cell.angle_gamma   90.00
#
_symmetry.space_group_name_H-M   'P 1'
#
loop_
_entity.id
_entity.type
_entity.pdbx_description
1 polymer ?
#
loop_
_entity_poly.entity_id
_entity_poly.type
_entity_poly.pdbx_seq_one_letter_code
_entity_poly.pdbx_strand_id
1 'polypeptide(L)'
;ARYGIAGLDSIVSDMGSNVEISTAKWNAKGETTTSSADVAQAAGFFFTLIIYIFIITYGGMVMQGVMEEKTNRIMEIMVSSVRPFELMMGKIIGVALVGITQLLLWGVLGGIILSAASGIVGAEIPANSANAASLLSGETAIFSAIFSLPLGEMLLLFVLYFLGGYLFFASIFAAIGAAINSQEDSSQFMSPIILLLLFSMYAAMGSASNTDGPLAFWGSLFPLTSPIVMMIRIPFGVPLW
;
A
#
# COMPACT_ATOMS: atom_id res chain seq x y z
N ALA A 1 36.92 -26.24 15.76
CA ALA A 1 37.56 -26.73 14.54
C ALA A 1 37.67 -28.26 14.58
N ARG A 2 36.59 -28.98 14.17
CA ARG A 2 36.60 -30.45 14.23
C ARG A 2 37.11 -31.15 12.95
N TYR A 3 37.33 -30.38 11.86
CA TYR A 3 37.69 -30.97 10.57
C TYR A 3 38.77 -30.19 9.79
N GLY A 4 39.61 -29.39 10.40
CA GLY A 4 40.87 -28.85 9.87
C GLY A 4 40.98 -28.54 8.36
N ILE A 5 39.90 -28.19 7.69
CA ILE A 5 39.90 -27.82 6.26
C ILE A 5 40.32 -26.37 6.17
N ALA A 6 41.55 -26.12 5.75
CA ALA A 6 42.08 -24.78 5.51
C ALA A 6 41.23 -24.12 4.43
N GLY A 7 40.61 -22.95 4.74
CA GLY A 7 39.79 -22.19 3.81
C GLY A 7 38.29 -22.39 3.97
N LEU A 8 37.78 -23.12 4.97
CA LEU A 8 36.36 -23.31 5.19
C LEU A 8 35.66 -22.00 5.54
N ASP A 9 36.31 -21.13 6.30
CA ASP A 9 35.78 -19.82 6.68
C ASP A 9 35.66 -18.84 5.47
N SER A 10 36.61 -18.94 4.52
CA SER A 10 36.55 -18.16 3.30
C SER A 10 35.46 -18.67 2.33
N ILE A 11 35.27 -19.98 2.25
CA ILE A 11 34.22 -20.60 1.44
C ILE A 11 32.84 -20.30 2.03
N VAL A 12 32.68 -20.35 3.36
CA VAL A 12 31.42 -20.01 4.04
C VAL A 12 31.10 -18.52 3.92
N SER A 13 32.10 -17.64 4.01
CA SER A 13 31.91 -16.20 3.80
C SER A 13 31.59 -15.87 2.34
N ASP A 14 32.18 -16.57 1.38
CA ASP A 14 31.93 -16.39 -0.05
C ASP A 14 30.54 -16.93 -0.47
N MET A 15 30.09 -18.02 0.14
CA MET A 15 28.73 -18.54 -0.04
C MET A 15 27.67 -17.68 0.63
N GLY A 16 28.01 -16.96 1.71
CA GLY A 16 27.09 -16.05 2.39
C GLY A 16 26.90 -14.69 1.70
N SER A 17 27.86 -14.26 0.86
CA SER A 17 27.88 -12.92 0.28
C SER A 17 27.37 -12.81 -1.17
N ASN A 18 27.19 -13.93 -1.90
CA ASN A 18 26.92 -13.90 -3.34
C ASN A 18 25.85 -14.90 -3.83
N VAL A 19 24.93 -15.33 -2.98
CA VAL A 19 23.78 -16.09 -3.49
C VAL A 19 22.68 -15.09 -3.85
N GLU A 20 22.74 -14.48 -5.03
CA GLU A 20 21.56 -13.90 -5.66
C GLU A 20 20.59 -15.03 -6.03
N ILE A 21 19.64 -15.27 -5.14
CA ILE A 21 18.53 -16.19 -5.44
C ILE A 21 17.60 -15.44 -6.38
N SER A 22 17.79 -15.57 -7.70
CA SER A 22 16.83 -15.12 -8.69
C SER A 22 15.59 -16.01 -8.59
N THR A 23 14.54 -15.52 -7.95
CA THR A 23 13.24 -16.19 -7.91
C THR A 23 12.55 -16.01 -9.25
N ALA A 24 12.43 -17.09 -10.03
CA ALA A 24 11.64 -17.10 -11.27
C ALA A 24 10.22 -17.55 -10.95
N LYS A 25 9.24 -16.73 -11.30
CA LYS A 25 7.82 -17.09 -11.21
C LYS A 25 7.41 -17.85 -12.48
N TRP A 26 6.88 -19.06 -12.32
CA TRP A 26 6.36 -19.84 -13.45
C TRP A 26 4.90 -19.47 -13.68
N ASN A 27 4.59 -18.99 -14.86
CA ASN A 27 3.21 -18.83 -15.33
C ASN A 27 2.61 -20.20 -15.65
N ALA A 28 1.28 -20.31 -15.61
CA ALA A 28 0.55 -21.51 -16.00
C ALA A 28 0.87 -21.98 -17.45
N LYS A 29 1.55 -21.14 -18.24
CA LYS A 29 2.05 -21.44 -19.59
C LYS A 29 3.51 -21.90 -19.64
N GLY A 30 4.18 -22.05 -18.50
CA GLY A 30 5.57 -22.49 -18.44
C GLY A 30 6.62 -21.42 -18.78
N GLU A 31 6.23 -20.15 -18.91
CA GLU A 31 7.15 -19.05 -19.16
C GLU A 31 7.69 -18.51 -17.85
N THR A 32 9.01 -18.36 -17.75
CA THR A 32 9.68 -17.76 -16.59
C THR A 32 9.66 -16.24 -16.73
N THR A 33 8.87 -15.57 -15.89
CA THR A 33 8.98 -14.11 -15.71
C THR A 33 9.96 -13.83 -14.59
N THR A 34 11.08 -13.22 -14.90
CA THR A 34 12.04 -12.67 -13.92
C THR A 34 11.45 -11.42 -13.30
N SER A 35 10.53 -11.59 -12.38
CA SER A 35 10.13 -10.52 -11.47
C SER A 35 11.09 -10.59 -10.29
N SER A 36 11.89 -9.55 -10.05
CA SER A 36 12.66 -9.51 -8.83
C SER A 36 11.67 -9.43 -7.67
N ALA A 37 11.70 -10.42 -6.77
CA ALA A 37 10.83 -10.47 -5.59
C ALA A 37 10.91 -9.15 -4.78
N ASP A 38 12.08 -8.52 -4.79
CA ASP A 38 12.34 -7.24 -4.13
C ASP A 38 11.49 -6.10 -4.72
N VAL A 39 11.35 -6.04 -6.05
CA VAL A 39 10.53 -5.00 -6.71
C VAL A 39 9.04 -5.23 -6.44
N ALA A 40 8.59 -6.47 -6.46
CA ALA A 40 7.22 -6.83 -6.11
C ALA A 40 6.91 -6.47 -4.65
N GLN A 41 7.84 -6.76 -3.73
CA GLN A 41 7.72 -6.41 -2.31
C GLN A 41 7.70 -4.90 -2.11
N ALA A 42 8.60 -4.16 -2.76
CA ALA A 42 8.65 -2.70 -2.68
C ALA A 42 7.35 -2.06 -3.19
N ALA A 43 6.82 -2.55 -4.33
CA ALA A 43 5.54 -2.09 -4.88
C ALA A 43 4.38 -2.39 -3.92
N GLY A 44 4.30 -3.60 -3.39
CA GLY A 44 3.29 -3.98 -2.40
C GLY A 44 3.34 -3.12 -1.15
N PHE A 45 4.55 -2.87 -0.63
CA PHE A 45 4.76 -2.02 0.52
C PHE A 45 4.35 -0.57 0.25
N PHE A 46 4.67 -0.04 -0.92
CA PHE A 46 4.29 1.31 -1.35
C PHE A 46 2.76 1.49 -1.38
N PHE A 47 2.03 0.57 -2.01
CA PHE A 47 0.58 0.61 -2.03
C PHE A 47 -0.05 0.43 -0.64
N THR A 48 0.52 -0.46 0.17
CA THR A 48 0.12 -0.66 1.57
C THR A 48 0.23 0.64 2.38
N LEU A 49 1.35 1.34 2.24
CA LEU A 49 1.61 2.61 2.93
C LEU A 49 0.65 3.71 2.49
N ILE A 50 0.33 3.79 1.19
CA ILE A 50 -0.65 4.74 0.67
C ILE A 50 -2.03 4.47 1.27
N ILE A 51 -2.52 3.22 1.25
CA ILE A 51 -3.82 2.88 1.86
C ILE A 51 -3.84 3.23 3.34
N TYR A 52 -2.78 2.91 4.09
CA TYR A 52 -2.66 3.23 5.50
C TYR A 52 -2.80 4.74 5.75
N ILE A 53 -2.03 5.56 5.04
CA ILE A 53 -2.08 7.02 5.16
C ILE A 53 -3.46 7.55 4.76
N PHE A 54 -4.04 7.05 3.69
CA PHE A 54 -5.32 7.51 3.18
C PHE A 54 -6.47 7.17 4.13
N ILE A 55 -6.50 5.98 4.70
CA ILE A 55 -7.52 5.60 5.69
C ILE A 55 -7.48 6.54 6.90
N ILE A 56 -6.28 6.82 7.43
CA ILE A 56 -6.14 7.73 8.59
C ILE A 56 -6.55 9.16 8.21
N THR A 57 -6.05 9.66 7.09
CA THR A 57 -6.29 11.06 6.69
C THR A 57 -7.76 11.29 6.36
N TYR A 58 -8.34 10.49 5.49
CA TYR A 58 -9.73 10.69 5.05
C TYR A 58 -10.75 10.23 6.11
N GLY A 59 -10.43 9.17 6.86
CA GLY A 59 -11.23 8.78 8.02
C GLY A 59 -11.25 9.87 9.09
N GLY A 60 -10.08 10.45 9.39
CA GLY A 60 -9.96 11.59 10.30
C GLY A 60 -10.75 12.81 9.83
N MET A 61 -10.74 13.12 8.52
CA MET A 61 -11.56 14.21 7.95
C MET A 61 -13.06 13.97 8.12
N VAL A 62 -13.52 12.73 7.95
CA VAL A 62 -14.94 12.39 8.21
C VAL A 62 -15.28 12.61 9.67
N MET A 63 -14.44 12.13 10.60
CA MET A 63 -14.65 12.32 12.04
C MET A 63 -14.73 13.80 12.41
N GLN A 64 -13.75 14.60 11.98
CA GLN A 64 -13.70 16.04 12.24
C GLN A 64 -14.94 16.75 11.68
N GLY A 65 -15.31 16.46 10.44
CA GLY A 65 -16.48 17.07 9.83
C GLY A 65 -17.79 16.73 10.55
N VAL A 66 -17.94 15.50 11.06
CA VAL A 66 -19.13 15.12 11.87
C VAL A 66 -19.14 15.87 13.20
N MET A 67 -17.99 15.97 13.85
CA MET A 67 -17.86 16.70 15.11
C MET A 67 -18.12 18.19 14.95
N GLU A 68 -17.60 18.84 13.91
CA GLU A 68 -17.82 20.26 13.63
C GLU A 68 -19.31 20.59 13.42
N GLU A 69 -20.04 19.75 12.67
CA GLU A 69 -21.49 19.92 12.48
C GLU A 69 -22.26 19.80 13.80
N LYS A 70 -21.84 18.87 14.67
CA LYS A 70 -22.44 18.72 16.01
C LYS A 70 -22.17 19.94 16.89
N THR A 71 -20.91 20.39 16.93
CA THR A 71 -20.49 21.51 17.78
C THR A 71 -21.13 22.84 17.36
N ASN A 72 -21.28 23.06 16.05
CA ASN A 72 -21.90 24.27 15.49
C ASN A 72 -23.43 24.23 15.48
N ARG A 73 -24.05 23.21 16.08
CA ARG A 73 -25.53 23.00 16.10
C ARG A 73 -26.19 22.97 14.72
N ILE A 74 -25.40 22.80 13.67
CA ILE A 74 -25.89 22.67 12.30
C ILE A 74 -26.77 21.42 12.17
N MET A 75 -26.45 20.39 12.93
CA MET A 75 -27.23 19.14 12.98
C MET A 75 -28.69 19.38 13.37
N GLU A 76 -28.97 20.28 14.33
CA GLU A 76 -30.34 20.56 14.77
C GLU A 76 -31.22 21.15 13.67
N ILE A 77 -30.62 21.98 12.79
CA ILE A 77 -31.29 22.58 11.66
C ILE A 77 -31.46 21.60 10.51
N MET A 78 -30.42 20.80 10.23
CA MET A 78 -30.41 19.87 9.09
C MET A 78 -31.28 18.63 9.32
N VAL A 79 -31.34 18.09 10.54
CA VAL A 79 -32.19 16.94 10.89
C VAL A 79 -33.66 17.20 10.71
N SER A 80 -34.11 18.49 10.73
CA SER A 80 -35.47 18.83 10.44
C SER A 80 -35.85 18.65 8.94
N SER A 81 -34.88 18.64 8.05
CA SER A 81 -35.06 18.59 6.59
C SER A 81 -34.55 17.32 5.92
N VAL A 82 -33.54 16.67 6.48
CA VAL A 82 -32.84 15.48 5.90
C VAL A 82 -32.67 14.40 6.96
N ARG A 83 -32.75 13.13 6.56
CA ARG A 83 -32.52 12.02 7.47
C ARG A 83 -31.04 11.97 7.91
N PRO A 84 -30.74 11.76 9.21
CA PRO A 84 -29.38 11.73 9.70
C PRO A 84 -28.44 10.74 8.97
N PHE A 85 -28.99 9.59 8.55
CA PHE A 85 -28.25 8.59 7.78
C PHE A 85 -27.81 9.11 6.40
N GLU A 86 -28.69 9.82 5.70
CA GLU A 86 -28.39 10.38 4.37
C GLU A 86 -27.28 11.44 4.46
N LEU A 87 -27.33 12.26 5.51
CA LEU A 87 -26.31 13.26 5.78
C LEU A 87 -24.93 12.62 6.02
N MET A 88 -24.86 11.64 6.90
CA MET A 88 -23.61 10.93 7.20
C MET A 88 -23.06 10.19 5.98
N MET A 89 -23.94 9.50 5.24
CA MET A 89 -23.54 8.79 4.03
C MET A 89 -23.06 9.76 2.95
N GLY A 90 -23.73 10.90 2.77
CA GLY A 90 -23.29 11.94 1.85
C GLY A 90 -21.88 12.45 2.17
N LYS A 91 -21.56 12.66 3.44
CA LYS A 91 -20.24 13.07 3.89
C LYS A 91 -19.18 11.99 3.60
N ILE A 92 -19.45 10.75 3.98
CA ILE A 92 -18.53 9.61 3.73
C ILE A 92 -18.26 9.50 2.22
N ILE A 93 -19.29 9.51 1.38
CA ILE A 93 -19.13 9.44 -0.08
C ILE A 93 -18.41 10.69 -0.62
N GLY A 94 -18.72 11.88 -0.13
CA GLY A 94 -18.05 13.11 -0.54
C GLY A 94 -16.53 13.05 -0.29
N VAL A 95 -16.12 12.65 0.90
CA VAL A 95 -14.70 12.50 1.23
C VAL A 95 -14.05 11.35 0.44
N ALA A 96 -14.79 10.25 0.18
CA ALA A 96 -14.31 9.17 -0.70
C ALA A 96 -13.97 9.68 -2.11
N LEU A 97 -14.85 10.51 -2.69
CA LEU A 97 -14.64 11.10 -4.01
C LEU A 97 -13.41 12.01 -4.05
N VAL A 98 -13.15 12.77 -2.98
CA VAL A 98 -11.92 13.55 -2.84
C VAL A 98 -10.70 12.63 -2.84
N GLY A 99 -10.71 11.54 -2.07
CA GLY A 99 -9.65 10.55 -2.03
C GLY A 99 -9.39 9.91 -3.40
N ILE A 100 -10.45 9.51 -4.11
CA ILE A 100 -10.34 8.95 -5.47
C ILE A 100 -9.76 9.98 -6.45
N THR A 101 -10.24 11.23 -6.40
CA THR A 101 -9.73 12.30 -7.26
C THR A 101 -8.23 12.52 -7.03
N GLN A 102 -7.79 12.50 -5.78
CA GLN A 102 -6.38 12.63 -5.42
C GLN A 102 -5.56 11.44 -5.91
N LEU A 103 -6.07 10.22 -5.80
CA LEU A 103 -5.43 9.02 -6.35
C LEU A 103 -5.25 9.10 -7.86
N LEU A 104 -6.31 9.51 -8.58
CA LEU A 104 -6.24 9.69 -10.03
C LEU A 104 -5.20 10.76 -10.42
N LEU A 105 -5.17 11.89 -9.70
CA LEU A 105 -4.19 12.94 -9.92
C LEU A 105 -2.76 12.43 -9.70
N TRP A 106 -2.51 11.68 -8.63
CA TRP A 106 -1.21 11.09 -8.35
C TRP A 106 -0.82 10.01 -9.37
N GLY A 107 -1.80 9.21 -9.82
CA GLY A 107 -1.60 8.22 -10.88
C GLY A 107 -1.19 8.85 -12.20
N VAL A 108 -1.88 9.92 -12.63
CA VAL A 108 -1.55 10.68 -13.84
C VAL A 108 -0.17 11.35 -13.70
N LEU A 109 0.08 12.01 -12.58
CA LEU A 109 1.36 12.68 -12.33
C LEU A 109 2.52 11.69 -12.29
N GLY A 110 2.34 10.56 -11.59
CA GLY A 110 3.32 9.47 -11.54
C GLY A 110 3.59 8.88 -12.92
N GLY A 111 2.55 8.68 -13.73
CA GLY A 111 2.68 8.21 -15.12
C GLY A 111 3.47 9.20 -16.00
N ILE A 112 3.22 10.50 -15.85
CA ILE A 112 3.98 11.55 -16.56
C ILE A 112 5.44 11.54 -16.12
N ILE A 113 5.72 11.50 -14.83
CA ILE A 113 7.08 11.47 -14.29
C ILE A 113 7.81 10.22 -14.78
N LEU A 114 7.16 9.05 -14.73
CA LEU A 114 7.75 7.78 -15.17
C LEU A 114 8.06 7.80 -16.68
N SER A 115 7.15 8.33 -17.51
CA SER A 115 7.36 8.46 -18.94
C SER A 115 8.46 9.47 -19.30
N ALA A 116 8.54 10.58 -18.55
CA ALA A 116 9.61 11.55 -18.74
C ALA A 116 10.98 10.96 -18.31
N ALA A 117 11.03 10.27 -17.18
CA ALA A 117 12.24 9.61 -16.71
C ALA A 117 12.74 8.54 -17.69
N SER A 118 11.84 7.71 -18.25
CA SER A 118 12.21 6.71 -19.27
C SER A 118 12.74 7.36 -20.57
N GLY A 119 12.20 8.53 -20.95
CA GLY A 119 12.67 9.29 -22.09
C GLY A 119 14.08 9.90 -21.88
N ILE A 120 14.37 10.38 -20.67
CA ILE A 120 15.67 10.95 -20.31
C ILE A 120 16.73 9.83 -20.22
N VAL A 121 16.42 8.73 -19.55
CA VAL A 121 17.32 7.57 -19.40
C VAL A 121 17.61 6.91 -20.75
N GLY A 122 16.66 6.94 -21.70
CA GLY A 122 16.85 6.41 -23.05
C GLY A 122 17.61 7.34 -24.02
N ALA A 123 17.70 8.66 -23.72
CA ALA A 123 18.16 9.65 -24.69
C ALA A 123 19.63 10.11 -24.53
N GLU A 124 20.24 9.98 -23.35
CA GLU A 124 21.54 10.66 -23.11
C GLU A 124 22.56 9.83 -22.33
N ILE A 125 23.04 8.71 -22.88
CA ILE A 125 24.27 8.14 -22.33
C ILE A 125 25.24 7.80 -23.45
N PRO A 126 26.36 8.57 -23.55
CA PRO A 126 27.43 8.24 -24.48
C PRO A 126 28.00 6.87 -24.12
N ALA A 127 28.04 5.97 -25.10
CA ALA A 127 28.46 4.56 -24.98
C ALA A 127 29.90 4.32 -24.45
N ASN A 128 30.58 5.35 -23.95
CA ASN A 128 32.03 5.31 -23.66
C ASN A 128 32.43 5.31 -22.18
N SER A 129 31.49 5.19 -21.23
CA SER A 129 31.86 5.09 -19.81
C SER A 129 31.39 3.77 -19.21
N ALA A 130 32.35 2.90 -18.87
CA ALA A 130 32.09 1.59 -18.22
C ALA A 130 31.28 1.73 -16.91
N ASN A 131 31.43 2.88 -16.22
CA ASN A 131 30.65 3.18 -15.01
C ASN A 131 29.20 3.58 -15.30
N ALA A 132 28.91 4.18 -16.46
CA ALA A 132 27.55 4.51 -16.88
C ALA A 132 26.76 3.24 -17.26
N ALA A 133 27.43 2.27 -17.90
CA ALA A 133 26.82 1.00 -18.27
C ALA A 133 26.36 0.17 -17.05
N SER A 134 27.08 0.23 -15.91
CA SER A 134 26.68 -0.48 -14.70
C SER A 134 25.53 0.21 -13.95
N LEU A 135 25.47 1.52 -13.94
CA LEU A 135 24.34 2.28 -13.38
C LEU A 135 23.08 2.09 -14.22
N LEU A 136 23.23 2.13 -15.56
CA LEU A 136 22.14 1.90 -16.50
C LEU A 136 21.57 0.48 -16.45
N SER A 137 22.42 -0.54 -16.30
CA SER A 137 21.95 -1.91 -16.17
C SER A 137 21.10 -2.11 -14.90
N GLY A 138 21.43 -1.40 -13.82
CA GLY A 138 20.62 -1.40 -12.60
C GLY A 138 19.27 -0.66 -12.78
N GLU A 139 19.30 0.53 -13.37
CA GLU A 139 18.06 1.31 -13.58
C GLU A 139 17.13 0.67 -14.61
N THR A 140 17.66 0.20 -15.74
CA THR A 140 16.86 -0.52 -16.73
C THR A 140 16.28 -1.82 -16.20
N ALA A 141 16.99 -2.52 -15.31
CA ALA A 141 16.49 -3.71 -14.65
C ALA A 141 15.31 -3.38 -13.71
N ILE A 142 15.38 -2.28 -12.95
CA ILE A 142 14.29 -1.82 -12.08
C ILE A 142 13.08 -1.41 -12.92
N PHE A 143 13.27 -0.64 -13.99
CA PHE A 143 12.18 -0.25 -14.90
C PHE A 143 11.52 -1.47 -15.54
N SER A 144 12.31 -2.40 -16.06
CA SER A 144 11.77 -3.63 -16.66
C SER A 144 11.03 -4.49 -15.64
N ALA A 145 11.51 -4.56 -14.41
CA ALA A 145 10.84 -5.27 -13.32
C ALA A 145 9.53 -4.60 -12.92
N ILE A 146 9.46 -3.27 -12.86
CA ILE A 146 8.20 -2.54 -12.60
C ILE A 146 7.18 -2.80 -13.71
N PHE A 147 7.58 -2.73 -14.97
CA PHE A 147 6.70 -2.98 -16.10
C PHE A 147 6.31 -4.47 -16.27
N SER A 148 7.06 -5.40 -15.66
CA SER A 148 6.68 -6.82 -15.61
C SER A 148 5.58 -7.12 -14.58
N LEU A 149 5.31 -6.20 -13.64
CA LEU A 149 4.21 -6.33 -12.69
C LEU A 149 2.86 -6.12 -13.40
N PRO A 150 1.81 -6.81 -12.99
CA PRO A 150 0.46 -6.61 -13.52
C PRO A 150 -0.16 -5.31 -12.97
N LEU A 151 0.42 -4.15 -13.35
CA LEU A 151 0.07 -2.84 -12.78
C LEU A 151 -1.43 -2.53 -12.92
N GLY A 152 -2.07 -2.93 -14.01
CA GLY A 152 -3.51 -2.72 -14.22
C GLY A 152 -4.36 -3.47 -13.20
N GLU A 153 -4.04 -4.73 -12.92
CA GLU A 153 -4.70 -5.55 -11.91
C GLU A 153 -4.42 -5.01 -10.50
N MET A 154 -3.16 -4.65 -10.23
CA MET A 154 -2.77 -4.06 -8.95
C MET A 154 -3.49 -2.74 -8.67
N LEU A 155 -3.63 -1.85 -9.66
CA LEU A 155 -4.36 -0.58 -9.52
C LEU A 155 -5.86 -0.81 -9.32
N LEU A 156 -6.47 -1.73 -10.05
CA LEU A 156 -7.88 -2.05 -9.89
C LEU A 156 -8.16 -2.58 -8.48
N LEU A 157 -7.35 -3.54 -8.01
CA LEU A 157 -7.48 -4.11 -6.68
C LEU A 157 -7.17 -3.07 -5.60
N PHE A 158 -6.18 -2.21 -5.83
CA PHE A 158 -5.87 -1.10 -4.93
C PHE A 158 -7.10 -0.20 -4.73
N VAL A 159 -7.76 0.23 -5.81
CA VAL A 159 -8.98 1.06 -5.71
C VAL A 159 -10.09 0.33 -4.96
N LEU A 160 -10.26 -0.96 -5.21
CA LEU A 160 -11.29 -1.78 -4.59
C LEU A 160 -11.03 -1.94 -3.08
N TYR A 161 -9.82 -2.31 -2.68
CA TYR A 161 -9.42 -2.45 -1.28
C TYR A 161 -9.36 -1.10 -0.56
N PHE A 162 -8.96 -0.03 -1.26
CA PHE A 162 -9.03 1.33 -0.73
C PHE A 162 -10.48 1.72 -0.42
N LEU A 163 -11.40 1.56 -1.37
CA LEU A 163 -12.81 1.90 -1.16
C LEU A 163 -13.43 1.08 -0.03
N GLY A 164 -13.23 -0.24 -0.03
CA GLY A 164 -13.75 -1.13 1.01
C GLY A 164 -13.19 -0.78 2.38
N GLY A 165 -11.87 -0.62 2.49
CA GLY A 165 -11.19 -0.22 3.72
C GLY A 165 -11.60 1.16 4.20
N TYR A 166 -11.62 2.14 3.28
CA TYR A 166 -12.06 3.49 3.60
C TYR A 166 -13.50 3.52 4.13
N LEU A 167 -14.47 2.92 3.43
CA LEU A 167 -15.87 2.91 3.87
C LEU A 167 -16.03 2.27 5.24
N PHE A 168 -15.33 1.19 5.48
CA PHE A 168 -15.34 0.51 6.77
C PHE A 168 -14.79 1.41 7.90
N PHE A 169 -13.59 1.95 7.73
CA PHE A 169 -12.98 2.82 8.74
C PHE A 169 -13.67 4.18 8.85
N ALA A 170 -14.15 4.77 7.75
CA ALA A 170 -14.89 6.02 7.76
C ALA A 170 -16.18 5.91 8.57
N SER A 171 -16.87 4.76 8.53
CA SER A 171 -18.05 4.53 9.36
C SER A 171 -17.71 4.49 10.86
N ILE A 172 -16.57 3.90 11.24
CA ILE A 172 -16.07 3.91 12.62
C ILE A 172 -15.70 5.34 13.03
N PHE A 173 -14.96 6.06 12.19
CA PHE A 173 -14.56 7.45 12.44
C PHE A 173 -15.78 8.38 12.54
N ALA A 174 -16.81 8.18 11.70
CA ALA A 174 -18.07 8.92 11.78
C ALA A 174 -18.79 8.67 13.11
N ALA A 175 -18.85 7.41 13.57
CA ALA A 175 -19.46 7.07 14.86
C ALA A 175 -18.70 7.71 16.03
N ILE A 176 -17.38 7.73 15.99
CA ILE A 176 -16.55 8.40 17.01
C ILE A 176 -16.80 9.91 16.95
N GLY A 177 -16.78 10.54 15.77
CA GLY A 177 -17.07 11.97 15.61
C GLY A 177 -18.43 12.37 16.17
N ALA A 178 -19.45 11.51 16.02
CA ALA A 178 -20.76 11.72 16.64
C ALA A 178 -20.75 11.59 18.18
N ALA A 179 -19.87 10.76 18.73
CA ALA A 179 -19.78 10.53 20.16
C ALA A 179 -19.02 11.63 20.93
N ILE A 180 -17.95 12.19 20.35
CA ILE A 180 -17.09 13.20 20.99
C ILE A 180 -17.73 14.59 20.95
N ASN A 181 -17.34 15.43 21.93
CA ASN A 181 -17.90 16.78 22.10
C ASN A 181 -16.87 17.90 21.94
N SER A 182 -15.56 17.56 21.92
CA SER A 182 -14.48 18.54 21.81
C SER A 182 -13.41 18.07 20.82
N GLN A 183 -12.71 19.04 20.21
CA GLN A 183 -11.57 18.76 19.32
C GLN A 183 -10.41 18.08 20.08
N GLU A 184 -10.26 18.39 21.35
CA GLU A 184 -9.19 17.83 22.19
C GLU A 184 -9.41 16.32 22.43
N ASP A 185 -10.66 15.90 22.60
CA ASP A 185 -11.01 14.50 22.79
C ASP A 185 -10.76 13.67 21.52
N SER A 186 -10.84 14.29 20.34
CA SER A 186 -10.71 13.60 19.06
C SER A 186 -9.40 12.84 18.93
N SER A 187 -8.29 13.41 19.38
CA SER A 187 -6.96 12.80 19.32
C SER A 187 -6.85 11.55 20.20
N GLN A 188 -7.53 11.55 21.37
CA GLN A 188 -7.55 10.41 22.28
C GLN A 188 -8.33 9.23 21.69
N PHE A 189 -9.50 9.51 21.08
CA PHE A 189 -10.32 8.48 20.44
C PHE A 189 -9.74 7.96 19.10
N MET A 190 -8.91 8.75 18.42
CA MET A 190 -8.16 8.30 17.24
C MET A 190 -7.07 7.29 17.59
N SER A 191 -6.45 7.41 18.74
CA SER A 191 -5.29 6.60 19.14
C SER A 191 -5.52 5.09 19.06
N PRO A 192 -6.64 4.51 19.55
CA PRO A 192 -6.91 3.08 19.43
C PRO A 192 -7.02 2.61 17.97
N ILE A 193 -7.60 3.44 17.09
CA ILE A 193 -7.74 3.09 15.66
C ILE A 193 -6.38 3.14 14.99
N ILE A 194 -5.56 4.15 15.28
CA ILE A 194 -4.20 4.25 14.75
C ILE A 194 -3.35 3.07 15.19
N LEU A 195 -3.46 2.64 16.46
CA LEU A 195 -2.77 1.44 16.96
C LEU A 195 -3.20 0.17 16.21
N LEU A 196 -4.50 0.02 15.94
CA LEU A 196 -5.03 -1.11 15.19
C LEU A 196 -4.54 -1.10 13.74
N LEU A 197 -4.52 0.06 13.09
CA LEU A 197 -3.97 0.22 11.75
C LEU A 197 -2.46 -0.01 11.73
N LEU A 198 -1.73 0.42 12.75
CA LEU A 198 -0.31 0.16 12.92
C LEU A 198 -0.04 -1.34 13.06
N PHE A 199 -0.85 -2.04 13.86
CA PHE A 199 -0.79 -3.50 13.95
C PHE A 199 -1.01 -4.17 12.57
N SER A 200 -1.98 -3.68 11.80
CA SER A 200 -2.22 -4.15 10.43
C SER A 200 -1.02 -3.93 9.52
N MET A 201 -0.32 -2.81 9.68
CA MET A 201 0.91 -2.50 8.94
C MET A 201 2.04 -3.47 9.30
N TYR A 202 2.24 -3.78 10.58
CA TYR A 202 3.23 -4.78 11.00
C TYR A 202 2.85 -6.19 10.52
N ALA A 203 1.56 -6.54 10.54
CA ALA A 203 1.09 -7.81 9.99
C ALA A 203 1.36 -7.89 8.47
N ALA A 204 1.18 -6.79 7.73
CA ALA A 204 1.52 -6.72 6.31
C ALA A 204 3.02 -6.92 6.08
N MET A 205 3.88 -6.23 6.84
CA MET A 205 5.33 -6.41 6.75
C MET A 205 5.76 -7.86 7.06
N GLY A 206 5.20 -8.47 8.10
CA GLY A 206 5.45 -9.88 8.43
C GLY A 206 4.94 -10.85 7.36
N SER A 207 3.90 -10.46 6.62
CA SER A 207 3.35 -11.25 5.51
C SER A 207 4.18 -11.16 4.23
N ALA A 208 5.02 -10.13 4.08
CA ALA A 208 5.87 -9.94 2.91
C ALA A 208 6.92 -11.06 2.75
N SER A 209 7.45 -11.56 3.86
CA SER A 209 8.43 -12.65 3.87
C SER A 209 7.82 -14.05 3.65
N ASN A 210 6.52 -14.20 3.93
CA ASN A 210 5.77 -15.44 3.73
C ASN A 210 4.32 -15.11 3.38
N THR A 211 4.06 -14.88 2.08
CA THR A 211 2.75 -14.47 1.55
C THR A 211 1.65 -15.51 1.70
N ASP A 212 2.00 -16.78 1.88
CA ASP A 212 1.07 -17.89 2.08
C ASP A 212 1.03 -18.36 3.55
N GLY A 213 1.74 -17.65 4.43
CA GLY A 213 1.80 -17.97 5.85
C GLY A 213 0.48 -17.72 6.60
N PRO A 214 0.34 -18.30 7.81
CA PRO A 214 -0.88 -18.13 8.61
C PRO A 214 -1.20 -16.67 8.91
N LEU A 215 -0.16 -15.84 9.16
CA LEU A 215 -0.32 -14.41 9.42
C LEU A 215 -0.89 -13.69 8.19
N ALA A 216 -0.38 -13.99 7.00
CA ALA A 216 -0.84 -13.43 5.75
C ALA A 216 -2.29 -13.85 5.45
N PHE A 217 -2.62 -15.12 5.67
CA PHE A 217 -3.96 -15.65 5.45
C PHE A 217 -4.98 -14.97 6.38
N TRP A 218 -4.78 -15.04 7.70
CA TRP A 218 -5.72 -14.46 8.65
C TRP A 218 -5.78 -12.93 8.56
N GLY A 219 -4.62 -12.27 8.36
CA GLY A 219 -4.54 -10.82 8.19
C GLY A 219 -5.28 -10.32 6.95
N SER A 220 -5.29 -11.08 5.87
CA SER A 220 -6.03 -10.73 4.65
C SER A 220 -7.53 -11.05 4.72
N LEU A 221 -7.95 -11.98 5.59
CA LEU A 221 -9.36 -12.34 5.77
C LEU A 221 -10.08 -11.39 6.74
N PHE A 222 -9.40 -10.87 7.74
CA PHE A 222 -10.00 -10.03 8.78
C PHE A 222 -10.27 -8.61 8.25
N PRO A 223 -11.52 -8.10 8.30
CA PRO A 223 -11.90 -6.85 7.62
C PRO A 223 -11.11 -5.61 8.04
N LEU A 224 -10.64 -5.56 9.31
CA LEU A 224 -9.86 -4.44 9.82
C LEU A 224 -8.41 -4.40 9.25
N THR A 225 -7.84 -5.56 8.96
CA THR A 225 -6.45 -5.67 8.50
C THR A 225 -6.35 -5.94 6.99
N SER A 226 -7.41 -6.51 6.41
CA SER A 226 -7.48 -6.95 5.02
C SER A 226 -7.03 -5.88 4.01
N PRO A 227 -7.50 -4.61 4.06
CA PRO A 227 -7.13 -3.61 3.05
C PRO A 227 -5.63 -3.33 3.02
N ILE A 228 -4.97 -3.47 4.17
CA ILE A 228 -3.55 -3.20 4.32
C ILE A 228 -2.71 -4.44 4.00
N VAL A 229 -3.08 -5.61 4.58
CA VAL A 229 -2.32 -6.85 4.40
C VAL A 229 -2.44 -7.39 2.98
N MET A 230 -3.61 -7.28 2.35
CA MET A 230 -3.80 -7.81 1.00
C MET A 230 -2.97 -7.06 -0.04
N MET A 231 -2.74 -5.76 0.15
CA MET A 231 -1.94 -4.97 -0.77
C MET A 231 -0.50 -5.45 -0.91
N ILE A 232 0.12 -5.94 0.16
CA ILE A 232 1.48 -6.46 0.09
C ILE A 232 1.54 -7.83 -0.57
N ARG A 233 0.43 -8.58 -0.58
CA ARG A 233 0.32 -9.92 -1.17
C ARG A 233 0.03 -9.91 -2.67
N ILE A 234 -0.72 -8.93 -3.16
CA ILE A 234 -1.18 -8.85 -4.56
C ILE A 234 -0.04 -8.95 -5.58
N PRO A 235 1.11 -8.24 -5.44
CA PRO A 235 2.21 -8.32 -6.39
C PRO A 235 2.79 -9.74 -6.55
N PHE A 236 2.62 -10.58 -5.53
CA PHE A 236 3.07 -11.98 -5.56
C PHE A 236 2.06 -12.92 -6.24
N GLY A 237 0.91 -12.40 -6.70
CA GLY A 237 -0.12 -13.16 -7.43
C GLY A 237 -0.87 -14.15 -6.58
N VAL A 238 -1.20 -13.76 -5.37
CA VAL A 238 -2.03 -14.54 -4.45
C VAL A 238 -3.47 -14.61 -4.99
N PRO A 239 -4.15 -15.78 -4.94
CA PRO A 239 -5.54 -15.89 -5.36
C PRO A 239 -6.45 -14.98 -4.52
N LEU A 240 -7.42 -14.34 -5.17
CA LEU A 240 -8.32 -13.33 -4.60
C LEU A 240 -9.49 -13.92 -3.77
N TRP A 241 -9.48 -15.22 -3.57
CA TRP A 241 -10.53 -15.97 -2.84
C TRP A 241 -9.97 -16.66 -1.62
#